data_5a6e2e9c1e6de97f7cf06f58f8783c53
#
_entry.id   5a6e2e9c1e6de97f7cf06f58f8783c53
#
_cell.length_a   1.000
_cell.length_b   1.000
_cell.length_c   1.000
_cell.angle_alpha   90.00
_cell.angle_beta   90.00
_cell.angle_gamma   90.00
#
_symmetry.space_group_name_H-M   'P 1'
#
loop_
_entity.id
_entity.type
_entity.pdbx_description
1 polymer ?
#
loop_
_entity_poly.entity_id
_entity_poly.type
_entity_poly.pdbx_seq_one_letter_code
_entity_poly.pdbx_strand_id
1 'polypeptide(L)'
;MNWDDTGFLLSKNKYSENSLIVEVFTKDHGKISGILFGGTSKKIKSYLEIGNKLYTNYNAKNNNKIGYFKFEIVKAEAPFFFNNKKKLSCLTSAIQLIRILTAEAQPNQKIFNLIENFFLILNSEDWIKNYIFWELKLFSLLGYNLELKKMVTRIEKNENVYYQLNSQSENRNIPNFLIENNFSANDEDLNQGLKLVGDFLEKSILKPNNLNQPISRLQFLSSLK
;
A
#
# COMPACT_ATOMS: atom_id res chain seq x y z
N MET A 1 9.21 27.88 2.71
CA MET A 1 8.01 27.12 3.11
C MET A 1 8.38 26.26 4.30
N ASN A 2 7.70 26.45 5.44
CA ASN A 2 7.98 25.70 6.67
C ASN A 2 6.65 25.23 7.23
N TRP A 3 6.58 23.97 7.63
CA TRP A 3 5.39 23.37 8.22
C TRP A 3 5.73 22.15 9.06
N ASP A 4 4.81 21.78 9.93
CA ASP A 4 4.84 20.59 10.76
C ASP A 4 3.64 19.73 10.42
N ASP A 5 3.82 18.41 10.43
CA ASP A 5 2.76 17.45 10.11
C ASP A 5 3.10 16.06 10.68
N THR A 6 2.19 15.14 10.58
CA THR A 6 2.43 13.71 10.82
C THR A 6 2.37 12.93 9.51
N GLY A 7 3.23 11.93 9.36
CA GLY A 7 3.27 11.16 8.12
C GLY A 7 3.84 9.77 8.30
N PHE A 8 3.71 8.96 7.26
CA PHE A 8 4.27 7.62 7.19
C PHE A 8 5.46 7.60 6.26
N LEU A 9 6.59 7.02 6.70
CA LEU A 9 7.78 6.87 5.88
C LEU A 9 7.51 5.89 4.73
N LEU A 10 7.63 6.38 3.48
CA LEU A 10 7.42 5.58 2.28
C LEU A 10 8.74 5.04 1.70
N SER A 11 9.80 5.83 1.75
CA SER A 11 11.10 5.42 1.25
C SER A 11 12.25 6.14 1.96
N LYS A 12 13.42 5.51 1.93
CA LYS A 12 14.70 6.06 2.41
C LYS A 12 15.82 5.61 1.49
N ASN A 13 16.51 6.54 0.85
CA ASN A 13 17.61 6.27 -0.07
C ASN A 13 18.84 7.06 0.32
N LYS A 14 20.03 6.46 0.19
CA LYS A 14 21.29 7.15 0.47
C LYS A 14 21.48 8.29 -0.53
N TYR A 15 21.77 9.48 -0.04
CA TYR A 15 22.04 10.67 -0.83
C TYR A 15 23.50 11.09 -0.75
N SER A 16 24.02 11.15 0.47
CA SER A 16 25.44 11.44 0.73
C SER A 16 25.93 10.59 1.90
N GLU A 17 27.13 10.82 2.38
CA GLU A 17 27.72 10.07 3.49
C GLU A 17 26.82 10.09 4.74
N ASN A 18 26.27 11.28 5.08
CA ASN A 18 25.48 11.49 6.28
C ASN A 18 24.00 11.86 6.00
N SER A 19 23.54 11.80 4.75
CA SER A 19 22.21 12.25 4.37
C SER A 19 21.45 11.21 3.59
N LEU A 20 20.14 11.21 3.76
CA LEU A 20 19.20 10.40 3.01
C LEU A 20 18.24 11.29 2.24
N ILE A 21 17.78 10.86 1.06
CA ILE A 21 16.52 11.33 0.48
C ILE A 21 15.43 10.42 0.98
N VAL A 22 14.37 11.01 1.51
CA VAL A 22 13.21 10.31 2.07
C VAL A 22 11.93 10.80 1.43
N GLU A 23 10.96 9.92 1.34
CA GLU A 23 9.59 10.25 0.93
C GLU A 23 8.65 9.91 2.10
N VAL A 24 7.75 10.82 2.41
CA VAL A 24 6.77 10.67 3.50
C VAL A 24 5.38 10.99 2.95
N PHE A 25 4.39 10.19 3.26
CA PHE A 25 2.99 10.54 3.02
C PHE A 25 2.44 11.20 4.28
N THR A 26 2.27 12.52 4.21
CA THR A 26 1.81 13.34 5.33
C THR A 26 0.31 13.57 5.27
N LYS A 27 -0.27 13.92 6.40
CA LYS A 27 -1.71 14.08 6.54
C LYS A 27 -2.25 15.25 5.73
N ASP A 28 -1.60 16.42 5.88
CA ASP A 28 -2.12 17.69 5.34
C ASP A 28 -1.36 18.17 4.08
N HIS A 29 -0.20 17.54 3.74
CA HIS A 29 0.61 17.92 2.58
C HIS A 29 0.77 16.80 1.54
N GLY A 30 0.24 15.58 1.82
CA GLY A 30 0.35 14.43 0.91
C GLY A 30 1.75 13.83 0.86
N LYS A 31 2.13 13.29 -0.29
CA LYS A 31 3.47 12.72 -0.49
C LYS A 31 4.50 13.82 -0.72
N ILE A 32 5.49 13.91 0.14
CA ILE A 32 6.57 14.91 0.07
C ILE A 32 7.93 14.23 0.09
N SER A 33 8.81 14.69 -0.80
CA SER A 33 10.22 14.29 -0.84
C SER A 33 11.09 15.34 -0.15
N GLY A 34 12.13 14.90 0.57
CA GLY A 34 13.06 15.82 1.23
C GLY A 34 14.36 15.15 1.66
N ILE A 35 15.34 15.98 2.02
CA ILE A 35 16.63 15.53 2.53
C ILE A 35 16.55 15.40 4.04
N LEU A 36 17.04 14.29 4.58
CA LEU A 36 17.22 14.07 6.01
C LEU A 36 18.71 14.08 6.33
N PHE A 37 19.18 15.16 6.91
CA PHE A 37 20.56 15.28 7.38
C PHE A 37 20.80 14.43 8.64
N GLY A 38 21.95 13.78 8.73
CA GLY A 38 22.26 12.88 9.83
C GLY A 38 21.46 11.58 9.82
N GLY A 39 20.73 11.28 8.73
CA GLY A 39 19.86 10.11 8.59
C GLY A 39 20.57 8.77 8.71
N THR A 40 21.90 8.75 8.59
CA THR A 40 22.75 7.56 8.76
C THR A 40 23.18 7.33 10.21
N SER A 41 22.89 8.26 11.13
CA SER A 41 23.25 8.10 12.55
C SER A 41 22.51 6.95 13.23
N LYS A 42 23.11 6.32 14.23
CA LYS A 42 22.50 5.22 14.99
C LYS A 42 21.14 5.60 15.58
N LYS A 43 21.02 6.83 16.12
CA LYS A 43 19.80 7.34 16.72
C LYS A 43 18.66 7.39 15.71
N ILE A 44 18.88 7.94 14.52
CA ILE A 44 17.85 8.07 13.49
C ILE A 44 17.53 6.71 12.87
N LYS A 45 18.54 5.91 12.56
CA LYS A 45 18.33 4.56 12.01
C LYS A 45 17.45 3.67 12.89
N SER A 46 17.46 3.85 14.21
CA SER A 46 16.69 2.99 15.13
C SER A 46 15.16 3.13 14.97
N TYR A 47 14.69 4.23 14.42
CA TYR A 47 13.26 4.46 14.21
C TYR A 47 12.88 4.80 12.76
N LEU A 48 13.84 5.00 11.89
CA LEU A 48 13.61 5.35 10.48
C LEU A 48 13.32 4.08 9.66
N GLU A 49 12.19 3.42 9.93
CA GLU A 49 11.76 2.23 9.21
C GLU A 49 10.52 2.53 8.35
N ILE A 50 10.49 1.90 7.15
CA ILE A 50 9.38 2.06 6.19
C ILE A 50 8.06 1.65 6.87
N GLY A 51 7.06 2.52 6.78
CA GLY A 51 5.76 2.34 7.42
C GLY A 51 5.66 2.94 8.83
N ASN A 52 6.76 3.35 9.47
CA ASN A 52 6.67 4.03 10.76
C ASN A 52 5.98 5.39 10.63
N LYS A 53 5.18 5.75 11.65
CA LYS A 53 4.54 7.06 11.74
C LYS A 53 5.48 8.04 12.44
N LEU A 54 5.75 9.16 11.76
CA LEU A 54 6.69 10.18 12.15
C LEU A 54 5.99 11.53 12.31
N TYR A 55 6.38 12.31 13.29
CA TYR A 55 6.19 13.75 13.29
C TYR A 55 7.28 14.34 12.40
N THR A 56 6.86 15.21 11.49
CA THR A 56 7.70 15.75 10.42
C THR A 56 7.74 17.27 10.51
N ASN A 57 8.93 17.85 10.66
CA ASN A 57 9.17 19.26 10.45
C ASN A 57 9.87 19.42 9.10
N TYR A 58 9.23 20.09 8.16
CA TYR A 58 9.73 20.33 6.81
C TYR A 58 10.10 21.78 6.59
N ASN A 59 11.28 21.99 6.01
CA ASN A 59 11.78 23.31 5.68
C ASN A 59 12.29 23.35 4.24
N ALA A 60 11.77 24.27 3.43
CA ALA A 60 12.27 24.56 2.08
C ALA A 60 12.47 26.05 1.88
N LYS A 61 13.58 26.44 1.25
CA LYS A 61 13.87 27.87 0.96
C LYS A 61 12.86 28.47 -0.01
N ASN A 62 12.41 27.67 -0.98
CA ASN A 62 11.35 28.03 -1.94
C ASN A 62 10.72 26.74 -2.50
N ASN A 63 9.59 26.87 -3.21
CA ASN A 63 8.81 25.74 -3.74
C ASN A 63 9.51 24.96 -4.86
N ASN A 64 10.59 25.52 -5.45
CA ASN A 64 11.31 24.91 -6.58
C ASN A 64 12.55 24.12 -6.16
N LYS A 65 12.84 24.03 -4.86
CA LYS A 65 13.97 23.26 -4.33
C LYS A 65 13.50 22.23 -3.34
N ILE A 66 14.14 21.06 -3.40
CA ILE A 66 13.94 20.01 -2.40
C ILE A 66 14.24 20.59 -1.01
N GLY A 67 13.31 20.41 -0.10
CA GLY A 67 13.47 20.81 1.29
C GLY A 67 14.17 19.75 2.13
N TYR A 68 14.26 20.00 3.41
CA TYR A 68 14.83 19.05 4.36
C TYR A 68 13.87 18.76 5.49
N PHE A 69 13.95 17.55 5.99
CA PHE A 69 13.16 17.06 7.10
C PHE A 69 13.95 17.00 8.40
N LYS A 70 13.22 17.22 9.51
CA LYS A 70 13.58 16.70 10.83
C LYS A 70 12.44 15.78 11.27
N PHE A 71 12.78 14.65 11.86
CA PHE A 71 11.81 13.64 12.29
C PHE A 71 11.88 13.38 13.79
N GLU A 72 10.70 13.13 14.34
CA GLU A 72 10.52 12.50 15.64
C GLU A 72 9.60 11.29 15.48
N ILE A 73 9.85 10.22 16.22
CA ILE A 73 8.99 9.05 16.15
C ILE A 73 7.67 9.29 16.87
N VAL A 74 6.55 9.07 16.17
CA VAL A 74 5.21 9.05 16.76
C VAL A 74 4.83 7.62 17.12
N LYS A 75 4.99 6.68 16.18
CA LYS A 75 4.68 5.28 16.42
C LYS A 75 5.58 4.38 15.57
N ALA A 76 6.23 3.44 16.21
CA ALA A 76 7.04 2.41 15.55
C ALA A 76 6.13 1.24 15.14
N GLU A 77 5.58 1.28 13.93
CA GLU A 77 4.65 0.25 13.41
C GLU A 77 5.41 -0.95 12.82
N ALA A 78 6.46 -0.71 12.04
CA ALA A 78 7.18 -1.77 11.33
C ALA A 78 7.82 -2.82 12.25
N PRO A 79 8.41 -2.47 13.42
CA PRO A 79 9.05 -3.45 14.31
C PRO A 79 8.12 -4.57 14.79
N PHE A 80 6.82 -4.32 14.91
CA PHE A 80 5.85 -5.35 15.31
C PHE A 80 5.79 -6.54 14.35
N PHE A 81 6.25 -6.36 13.10
CA PHE A 81 6.19 -7.37 12.05
C PHE A 81 7.55 -7.99 11.69
N PHE A 82 8.66 -7.59 12.33
CA PHE A 82 10.01 -8.08 11.99
C PHE A 82 10.15 -9.61 12.13
N ASN A 83 9.45 -10.21 13.07
CA ASN A 83 9.45 -11.66 13.28
C ASN A 83 8.47 -12.42 12.35
N ASN A 84 7.71 -11.73 11.50
CA ASN A 84 6.77 -12.32 10.56
C ASN A 84 7.08 -11.87 9.12
N LYS A 85 7.85 -12.68 8.40
CA LYS A 85 8.29 -12.37 7.03
C LYS A 85 7.14 -12.06 6.06
N LYS A 86 6.03 -12.80 6.16
CA LYS A 86 4.85 -12.60 5.28
C LYS A 86 4.22 -11.23 5.54
N LYS A 87 3.97 -10.88 6.80
CA LYS A 87 3.39 -9.58 7.17
C LYS A 87 4.33 -8.41 6.88
N LEU A 88 5.64 -8.57 7.12
CA LEU A 88 6.64 -7.56 6.78
C LEU A 88 6.72 -7.31 5.26
N SER A 89 6.67 -8.39 4.47
CA SER A 89 6.65 -8.29 3.01
C SER A 89 5.36 -7.62 2.49
N CYS A 90 4.22 -7.94 3.11
CA CYS A 90 2.94 -7.28 2.85
C CYS A 90 3.00 -5.77 3.16
N LEU A 91 3.55 -5.40 4.33
CA LEU A 91 3.77 -4.00 4.72
C LEU A 91 4.59 -3.26 3.67
N THR A 92 5.73 -3.84 3.27
CA THR A 92 6.59 -3.22 2.26
C THR A 92 5.88 -3.08 0.91
N SER A 93 5.08 -4.09 0.51
CA SER A 93 4.24 -4.05 -0.68
C SER A 93 3.23 -2.91 -0.63
N ALA A 94 2.46 -2.81 0.46
CA ALA A 94 1.43 -1.79 0.64
C ALA A 94 2.02 -0.37 0.59
N ILE A 95 3.11 -0.12 1.30
CA ILE A 95 3.77 1.19 1.33
C ILE A 95 4.33 1.55 -0.06
N GLN A 96 4.88 0.59 -0.80
CA GLN A 96 5.35 0.86 -2.17
C GLN A 96 4.20 1.15 -3.13
N LEU A 97 3.03 0.52 -2.98
CA LEU A 97 1.84 0.88 -3.77
C LEU A 97 1.41 2.32 -3.50
N ILE A 98 1.33 2.74 -2.23
CA ILE A 98 1.05 4.15 -1.88
C ILE A 98 2.08 5.07 -2.56
N ARG A 99 3.37 4.73 -2.44
CA ARG A 99 4.46 5.54 -2.99
C ARG A 99 4.33 5.79 -4.48
N ILE A 100 4.08 4.73 -5.28
CA ILE A 100 4.05 4.84 -6.75
C ILE A 100 2.72 5.35 -7.30
N LEU A 101 1.61 5.14 -6.58
CA LEU A 101 0.27 5.48 -7.07
C LEU A 101 -0.22 6.86 -6.62
N THR A 102 0.43 7.49 -5.63
CA THR A 102 0.05 8.83 -5.19
C THR A 102 0.91 9.90 -5.84
N ALA A 103 0.28 11.01 -6.22
CA ALA A 103 0.97 12.19 -6.73
C ALA A 103 1.69 12.95 -5.60
N GLU A 104 2.76 13.67 -5.96
CA GLU A 104 3.52 14.50 -5.00
C GLU A 104 2.74 15.77 -4.65
N ALA A 105 2.86 16.23 -3.41
CA ALA A 105 2.23 17.42 -2.87
C ALA A 105 0.70 17.48 -3.03
N GLN A 106 0.04 16.31 -3.07
CA GLN A 106 -1.42 16.21 -3.11
C GLN A 106 -1.93 15.53 -1.83
N PRO A 107 -2.47 16.29 -0.87
CA PRO A 107 -3.03 15.73 0.35
C PRO A 107 -4.28 14.91 0.05
N ASN A 108 -4.41 13.77 0.71
CA ASN A 108 -5.58 12.92 0.64
C ASN A 108 -5.81 12.24 2.00
N GLN A 109 -6.70 12.83 2.80
CA GLN A 109 -7.01 12.33 4.13
C GLN A 109 -7.55 10.89 4.14
N LYS A 110 -8.27 10.49 3.07
CA LYS A 110 -8.81 9.12 2.97
C LYS A 110 -7.69 8.10 2.77
N ILE A 111 -6.66 8.45 1.97
CA ILE A 111 -5.46 7.60 1.79
C ILE A 111 -4.65 7.59 3.09
N PHE A 112 -4.47 8.72 3.76
CA PHE A 112 -3.78 8.77 5.05
C PHE A 112 -4.44 7.82 6.07
N ASN A 113 -5.75 7.89 6.22
CA ASN A 113 -6.51 7.00 7.10
C ASN A 113 -6.44 5.53 6.66
N LEU A 114 -6.37 5.29 5.34
CA LEU A 114 -6.20 3.94 4.80
C LEU A 114 -4.83 3.33 5.20
N ILE A 115 -3.77 4.15 5.25
CA ILE A 115 -2.45 3.71 5.74
C ILE A 115 -2.53 3.43 7.25
N GLU A 116 -3.17 4.28 8.05
CA GLU A 116 -3.34 4.04 9.49
C GLU A 116 -4.07 2.72 9.77
N ASN A 117 -5.18 2.48 9.08
CA ASN A 117 -5.99 1.26 9.25
C ASN A 117 -5.27 -0.01 8.78
N PHE A 118 -4.27 0.11 7.91
CA PHE A 118 -3.52 -1.04 7.40
C PHE A 118 -2.83 -1.84 8.50
N PHE A 119 -2.32 -1.19 9.53
CA PHE A 119 -1.67 -1.87 10.65
C PHE A 119 -2.65 -2.68 11.51
N LEU A 120 -3.92 -2.26 11.58
CA LEU A 120 -4.99 -3.03 12.22
C LEU A 120 -5.30 -4.27 11.38
N ILE A 121 -5.34 -4.13 10.06
CA ILE A 121 -5.53 -5.23 9.12
C ILE A 121 -4.44 -6.29 9.30
N LEU A 122 -3.17 -5.90 9.34
CA LEU A 122 -2.06 -6.84 9.51
C LEU A 122 -2.13 -7.62 10.83
N ASN A 123 -2.81 -7.10 11.85
CA ASN A 123 -2.99 -7.77 13.14
C ASN A 123 -4.26 -8.64 13.21
N SER A 124 -5.14 -8.60 12.21
CA SER A 124 -6.34 -9.45 12.16
C SER A 124 -6.02 -10.89 11.75
N GLU A 125 -6.92 -11.81 12.05
CA GLU A 125 -6.81 -13.23 11.65
C GLU A 125 -6.87 -13.36 10.12
N ASP A 126 -7.86 -12.73 9.48
CA ASP A 126 -8.06 -12.74 8.02
C ASP A 126 -7.24 -11.67 7.29
N TRP A 127 -6.00 -11.38 7.75
CA TRP A 127 -5.23 -10.25 7.26
C TRP A 127 -4.99 -10.27 5.74
N ILE A 128 -4.84 -11.44 5.10
CA ILE A 128 -4.64 -11.53 3.63
C ILE A 128 -5.93 -11.13 2.90
N LYS A 129 -7.09 -11.64 3.33
CA LYS A 129 -8.39 -11.27 2.78
C LYS A 129 -8.61 -9.75 2.93
N ASN A 130 -8.35 -9.23 4.13
CA ASN A 130 -8.50 -7.80 4.42
C ASN A 130 -7.49 -6.94 3.63
N TYR A 131 -6.28 -7.44 3.36
CA TYR A 131 -5.31 -6.79 2.49
C TYR A 131 -5.80 -6.69 1.04
N ILE A 132 -6.45 -7.72 0.50
CA ILE A 132 -7.05 -7.69 -0.84
C ILE A 132 -8.08 -6.55 -0.93
N PHE A 133 -8.96 -6.43 0.06
CA PHE A 133 -9.93 -5.32 0.13
C PHE A 133 -9.27 -3.97 0.33
N TRP A 134 -8.16 -3.92 1.04
CA TRP A 134 -7.36 -2.71 1.21
C TRP A 134 -6.76 -2.23 -0.12
N GLU A 135 -6.20 -3.13 -0.96
CA GLU A 135 -5.74 -2.78 -2.31
C GLU A 135 -6.90 -2.24 -3.16
N LEU A 136 -8.04 -2.92 -3.17
CA LEU A 136 -9.23 -2.45 -3.91
C LEU A 136 -9.71 -1.09 -3.43
N LYS A 137 -9.67 -0.84 -2.12
CA LYS A 137 -10.03 0.47 -1.55
C LYS A 137 -9.05 1.55 -1.94
N LEU A 138 -7.74 1.27 -1.95
CA LEU A 138 -6.72 2.18 -2.45
C LEU A 138 -7.00 2.58 -3.90
N PHE A 139 -7.23 1.58 -4.77
CA PHE A 139 -7.51 1.84 -6.18
C PHE A 139 -8.76 2.68 -6.36
N SER A 140 -9.82 2.38 -5.63
CA SER A 140 -11.05 3.17 -5.64
C SER A 140 -10.84 4.62 -5.21
N LEU A 141 -10.02 4.88 -4.18
CA LEU A 141 -9.67 6.24 -3.73
C LEU A 141 -8.84 7.02 -4.76
N LEU A 142 -8.16 6.31 -5.64
CA LEU A 142 -7.39 6.87 -6.76
C LEU A 142 -8.23 7.02 -8.04
N GLY A 143 -9.53 6.66 -8.00
CA GLY A 143 -10.44 6.76 -9.13
C GLY A 143 -10.56 5.50 -9.99
N TYR A 144 -9.88 4.41 -9.62
CA TYR A 144 -9.95 3.14 -10.34
C TYR A 144 -10.90 2.16 -9.62
N ASN A 145 -12.13 2.05 -10.11
CA ASN A 145 -13.12 1.17 -9.51
C ASN A 145 -13.19 -0.17 -10.25
N LEU A 146 -12.95 -1.26 -9.54
CA LEU A 146 -13.20 -2.61 -10.02
C LEU A 146 -14.61 -3.05 -9.57
N GLU A 147 -15.59 -2.88 -10.45
CA GLU A 147 -17.00 -3.18 -10.17
C GLU A 147 -17.33 -4.66 -10.43
N LEU A 148 -16.67 -5.57 -9.68
CA LEU A 148 -16.81 -7.02 -9.86
C LEU A 148 -18.27 -7.48 -9.88
N LYS A 149 -19.12 -6.94 -9.02
CA LYS A 149 -20.55 -7.31 -8.95
C LYS A 149 -21.31 -7.10 -10.25
N LYS A 150 -20.89 -6.13 -11.08
CA LYS A 150 -21.50 -5.86 -12.40
C LYS A 150 -20.92 -6.74 -13.50
N MET A 151 -19.77 -7.36 -13.24
CA MET A 151 -19.00 -8.12 -14.25
C MET A 151 -19.18 -9.61 -14.12
N VAL A 152 -19.94 -10.10 -13.15
CA VAL A 152 -20.10 -11.52 -12.89
C VAL A 152 -21.54 -11.97 -13.00
N THR A 153 -21.71 -13.24 -13.41
CA THR A 153 -22.98 -13.98 -13.31
C THR A 153 -22.90 -14.93 -12.12
N ARG A 154 -23.93 -14.92 -11.29
CA ARG A 154 -24.12 -15.88 -10.20
C ARG A 154 -24.66 -17.20 -10.77
N ILE A 155 -23.98 -18.29 -10.45
CA ILE A 155 -24.34 -19.64 -10.87
C ILE A 155 -24.54 -20.48 -9.62
N GLU A 156 -25.69 -21.18 -9.55
CA GLU A 156 -25.98 -22.16 -8.51
C GLU A 156 -25.86 -23.58 -9.09
N LYS A 157 -25.02 -24.39 -8.48
CA LYS A 157 -24.86 -25.82 -8.87
C LYS A 157 -24.61 -26.65 -7.63
N ASN A 158 -25.42 -27.70 -7.42
CA ASN A 158 -25.31 -28.63 -6.29
C ASN A 158 -25.22 -27.93 -4.93
N GLU A 159 -26.16 -27.00 -4.65
CA GLU A 159 -26.24 -26.18 -3.42
C GLU A 159 -25.05 -25.22 -3.21
N ASN A 160 -24.09 -25.17 -4.11
CA ASN A 160 -22.98 -24.24 -4.06
C ASN A 160 -23.20 -23.04 -4.99
N VAL A 161 -22.79 -21.87 -4.51
CA VAL A 161 -22.84 -20.62 -5.28
C VAL A 161 -21.44 -20.34 -5.85
N TYR A 162 -21.39 -20.03 -7.13
CA TYR A 162 -20.18 -19.62 -7.87
C TYR A 162 -20.43 -18.32 -8.61
N TYR A 163 -19.39 -17.53 -8.77
CA TYR A 163 -19.41 -16.32 -9.59
C TYR A 163 -18.46 -16.47 -10.77
N GLN A 164 -18.98 -16.26 -11.98
CA GLN A 164 -18.19 -16.31 -13.20
C GLN A 164 -18.13 -14.95 -13.88
N LEU A 165 -16.96 -14.59 -14.41
CA LEU A 165 -16.78 -13.38 -15.18
C LEU A 165 -17.57 -13.45 -16.49
N ASN A 166 -18.32 -12.38 -16.81
CA ASN A 166 -19.04 -12.22 -18.07
C ASN A 166 -18.05 -11.82 -19.18
N SER A 167 -17.21 -12.75 -19.63
CA SER A 167 -16.22 -12.51 -20.68
C SER A 167 -16.45 -13.49 -21.84
N GLN A 168 -16.39 -12.96 -23.07
CA GLN A 168 -16.51 -13.80 -24.28
C GLN A 168 -15.32 -14.75 -24.47
N SER A 169 -14.19 -14.54 -23.78
CA SER A 169 -12.95 -15.27 -23.99
C SER A 169 -12.51 -16.18 -22.86
N GLU A 170 -13.01 -16.02 -21.64
CA GLU A 170 -12.57 -16.83 -20.49
C GLU A 170 -13.71 -17.01 -19.46
N ASN A 171 -14.13 -18.25 -19.23
CA ASN A 171 -14.97 -18.63 -18.10
C ASN A 171 -14.11 -18.72 -16.84
N ARG A 172 -13.77 -17.56 -16.21
CA ARG A 172 -12.96 -17.51 -14.99
C ARG A 172 -13.87 -17.40 -13.78
N ASN A 173 -13.72 -18.31 -12.85
CA ASN A 173 -14.39 -18.22 -11.56
C ASN A 173 -13.77 -17.10 -10.74
N ILE A 174 -14.62 -16.33 -10.07
CA ILE A 174 -14.23 -15.28 -9.14
C ILE A 174 -14.46 -15.79 -7.72
N PRO A 175 -13.48 -15.66 -6.81
CA PRO A 175 -13.67 -16.03 -5.41
C PRO A 175 -14.89 -15.35 -4.79
N ASN A 176 -15.76 -16.14 -4.17
CA ASN A 176 -17.05 -15.67 -3.65
C ASN A 176 -16.91 -14.51 -2.65
N PHE A 177 -15.85 -14.52 -1.82
CA PHE A 177 -15.60 -13.47 -0.83
C PHE A 177 -15.38 -12.08 -1.46
N LEU A 178 -14.97 -11.99 -2.73
CA LEU A 178 -14.82 -10.70 -3.43
C LEU A 178 -16.17 -10.10 -3.86
N ILE A 179 -17.21 -10.93 -3.95
CA ILE A 179 -18.55 -10.50 -4.31
C ILE A 179 -19.42 -10.31 -3.07
N GLU A 180 -19.35 -11.25 -2.14
CA GLU A 180 -20.10 -11.23 -0.88
C GLU A 180 -19.12 -11.41 0.30
N ASN A 181 -18.95 -10.39 1.11
CA ASN A 181 -17.94 -10.32 2.18
C ASN A 181 -18.11 -11.38 3.29
N ASN A 182 -19.29 -11.99 3.42
CA ASN A 182 -19.62 -13.00 4.43
C ASN A 182 -19.09 -14.40 4.08
N PHE A 183 -18.63 -14.65 2.86
CA PHE A 183 -17.99 -15.92 2.54
C PHE A 183 -16.61 -16.04 3.20
N SER A 184 -16.34 -17.21 3.78
CA SER A 184 -14.98 -17.59 4.16
C SER A 184 -14.11 -17.74 2.91
N ALA A 185 -12.82 -17.57 3.06
CA ALA A 185 -11.87 -17.75 1.96
C ALA A 185 -10.80 -18.75 2.41
N ASN A 186 -10.57 -19.78 1.62
CA ASN A 186 -9.45 -20.68 1.79
C ASN A 186 -8.19 -20.12 1.09
N ASP A 187 -7.05 -20.78 1.23
CA ASP A 187 -5.79 -20.30 0.66
C ASP A 187 -5.82 -20.19 -0.88
N GLU A 188 -6.57 -21.06 -1.56
CA GLU A 188 -6.74 -21.00 -3.00
C GLU A 188 -7.56 -19.79 -3.42
N ASP A 189 -8.67 -19.52 -2.74
CA ASP A 189 -9.50 -18.33 -2.94
C ASP A 189 -8.68 -17.04 -2.75
N LEU A 190 -7.86 -16.98 -1.68
CA LEU A 190 -6.99 -15.84 -1.40
C LEU A 190 -5.96 -15.63 -2.51
N ASN A 191 -5.32 -16.71 -2.99
CA ASN A 191 -4.37 -16.63 -4.10
C ASN A 191 -5.03 -16.18 -5.39
N GLN A 192 -6.22 -16.68 -5.70
CA GLN A 192 -7.00 -16.26 -6.87
C GLN A 192 -7.42 -14.79 -6.76
N GLY A 193 -7.84 -14.35 -5.56
CA GLY A 193 -8.19 -12.96 -5.28
C GLY A 193 -7.00 -12.02 -5.49
N LEU A 194 -5.83 -12.35 -4.93
CA LEU A 194 -4.59 -11.59 -5.11
C LEU A 194 -4.17 -11.50 -6.58
N LYS A 195 -4.33 -12.60 -7.34
CA LYS A 195 -4.04 -12.62 -8.76
C LYS A 195 -4.98 -11.72 -9.55
N LEU A 196 -6.29 -11.80 -9.27
CA LEU A 196 -7.30 -10.97 -9.94
C LEU A 196 -7.06 -9.49 -9.70
N VAL A 197 -6.85 -9.10 -8.44
CA VAL A 197 -6.56 -7.70 -8.08
C VAL A 197 -5.22 -7.24 -8.66
N GLY A 198 -4.23 -8.15 -8.76
CA GLY A 198 -2.96 -7.90 -9.41
C GLY A 198 -3.07 -7.70 -10.93
N ASP A 199 -3.88 -8.51 -11.60
CA ASP A 199 -4.18 -8.35 -13.04
C ASP A 199 -4.86 -7.00 -13.30
N PHE A 200 -5.80 -6.59 -12.44
CA PHE A 200 -6.44 -5.28 -12.52
C PHE A 200 -5.44 -4.13 -12.29
N LEU A 201 -4.63 -4.23 -11.24
CA LEU A 201 -3.58 -3.25 -10.97
C LEU A 201 -2.67 -3.07 -12.19
N GLU A 202 -2.18 -4.17 -12.75
CA GLU A 202 -1.25 -4.12 -13.88
C GLU A 202 -1.89 -3.55 -15.14
N LYS A 203 -3.07 -4.08 -15.54
CA LYS A 203 -3.70 -3.74 -16.81
C LYS A 203 -4.38 -2.37 -16.80
N SER A 204 -5.03 -2.02 -15.68
CA SER A 204 -5.89 -0.83 -15.61
C SER A 204 -5.21 0.38 -14.96
N ILE A 205 -4.13 0.17 -14.18
CA ILE A 205 -3.48 1.24 -13.44
C ILE A 205 -2.02 1.40 -13.89
N LEU A 206 -1.20 0.36 -13.76
CA LEU A 206 0.24 0.51 -13.97
C LEU A 206 0.61 0.72 -15.44
N LYS A 207 0.18 -0.16 -16.35
CA LYS A 207 0.49 -0.05 -17.79
C LYS A 207 0.03 1.26 -18.42
N PRO A 208 -1.22 1.73 -18.21
CA PRO A 208 -1.66 3.01 -18.76
C PRO A 208 -0.87 4.23 -18.26
N ASN A 209 -0.28 4.14 -17.06
CA ASN A 209 0.54 5.19 -16.46
C ASN A 209 2.06 4.98 -16.66
N ASN A 210 2.49 4.02 -17.49
CA ASN A 210 3.89 3.65 -17.71
C ASN A 210 4.65 3.31 -16.41
N LEU A 211 3.96 2.68 -15.45
CA LEU A 211 4.52 2.24 -14.19
C LEU A 211 4.78 0.73 -14.23
N ASN A 212 5.85 0.32 -13.54
CA ASN A 212 6.17 -1.10 -13.33
C ASN A 212 5.61 -1.59 -12.00
N GLN A 213 5.30 -2.89 -11.95
CA GLN A 213 4.88 -3.53 -10.71
C GLN A 213 6.02 -3.49 -9.67
N PRO A 214 5.74 -3.07 -8.41
CA PRO A 214 6.78 -3.03 -7.38
C PRO A 214 7.36 -4.41 -7.10
N ILE A 215 8.69 -4.51 -7.05
CA ILE A 215 9.40 -5.75 -6.70
C ILE A 215 8.94 -6.27 -5.33
N SER A 216 8.68 -5.39 -4.38
CA SER A 216 8.16 -5.75 -3.05
C SER A 216 6.82 -6.47 -3.11
N ARG A 217 5.93 -6.11 -4.06
CA ARG A 217 4.66 -6.81 -4.25
C ARG A 217 4.88 -8.21 -4.82
N LEU A 218 5.79 -8.36 -5.77
CA LEU A 218 6.15 -9.69 -6.31
C LEU A 218 6.76 -10.59 -5.23
N GLN A 219 7.63 -10.04 -4.38
CA GLN A 219 8.22 -10.73 -3.22
C GLN A 219 7.16 -11.15 -2.21
N PHE A 220 6.20 -10.27 -1.92
CA PHE A 220 5.06 -10.60 -1.06
C PHE A 220 4.27 -11.77 -1.62
N LEU A 221 3.83 -11.70 -2.88
CA LEU A 221 3.07 -12.78 -3.53
C LEU A 221 3.85 -14.11 -3.55
N SER A 222 5.17 -14.06 -3.74
CA SER A 222 6.03 -15.25 -3.69
C SER A 222 6.15 -15.85 -2.29
N SER A 223 6.04 -15.02 -1.25
CA SER A 223 6.14 -15.47 0.15
C SER A 223 4.88 -16.21 0.65
N LEU A 224 3.77 -16.12 -0.09
CA LEU A 224 2.51 -16.80 0.25
C LEU A 224 2.44 -18.23 -0.30
N LYS A 225 3.25 -18.52 -1.33
CA LYS A 225 3.40 -19.88 -1.91
C LYS A 225 4.25 -20.75 -0.98
#